data_5a51da3cacb492cb4a4a5140847c6681
#
_entry.id   5a51da3cacb492cb4a4a5140847c6681
#
_cell.length_a   1.000
_cell.length_b   1.000
_cell.length_c   1.000
_cell.angle_alpha   90.00
_cell.angle_beta   90.00
_cell.angle_gamma   90.00
#
_symmetry.space_group_name_H-M   'P 1'
#
loop_
_entity.id
_entity.type
_entity.pdbx_description
1 polymer ?
#
loop_
_entity_poly.entity_id
_entity_poly.type
_entity_poly.pdbx_seq_one_letter_code
_entity_poly.pdbx_strand_id
1 'polypeptide(L)'
;LHDALPIYRGTIGGALVHADPAGDVGAPVLALDAELVIAGQGGATRTVAATDFFEDLFTTAVGDDELLTQIRIPKHTGWGAHYEKFVRVKHQWSIVAVAATVRTEGDTIAEAAIGLTNMGSTPLRATAVEQALVGRAATDDAIREACAQAADGTNPPSDLNGDSDYRKHLAGVLTRRAVLAAAKG
;
A
#
# COMPACT_ATOMS: atom_id res chain seq x y z
N LEU A 1 14.96 -17.18 18.11
CA LEU A 1 15.77 -15.97 18.43
C LEU A 1 16.71 -15.54 17.30
N HIS A 2 17.09 -16.48 16.43
CA HIS A 2 18.05 -16.19 15.35
C HIS A 2 17.41 -15.50 14.16
N ASP A 3 16.11 -15.64 13.97
CA ASP A 3 15.38 -15.10 12.82
C ASP A 3 15.02 -13.60 12.99
N ALA A 4 15.16 -13.04 14.19
CA ALA A 4 14.89 -11.63 14.44
C ALA A 4 16.01 -10.69 13.94
N LEU A 5 17.24 -11.20 13.78
CA LEU A 5 18.40 -10.39 13.41
C LEU A 5 18.31 -9.75 12.01
N PRO A 6 17.79 -10.41 10.97
CA PRO A 6 17.64 -9.79 9.64
C PRO A 6 16.65 -8.64 9.62
N ILE A 7 15.60 -8.67 10.42
CA ILE A 7 14.55 -7.64 10.45
C ILE A 7 15.10 -6.27 10.85
N TYR A 8 16.07 -6.24 11.75
CA TYR A 8 16.69 -4.99 12.22
C TYR A 8 17.82 -4.48 11.35
N ARG A 9 18.18 -5.20 10.27
CA ARG A 9 19.24 -4.83 9.33
C ARG A 9 18.72 -4.50 7.93
N GLY A 10 17.43 -4.64 7.70
CA GLY A 10 16.80 -4.25 6.45
C GLY A 10 16.84 -2.75 6.24
N THR A 11 16.82 -2.35 4.96
CA THR A 11 16.64 -0.96 4.55
C THR A 11 15.32 -0.82 3.83
N ILE A 12 14.70 0.36 3.88
CA ILE A 12 13.46 0.62 3.15
C ILE A 12 13.67 0.46 1.63
N GLY A 13 14.80 0.90 1.10
CA GLY A 13 15.14 0.72 -0.33
C GLY A 13 15.26 -0.76 -0.70
N GLY A 14 15.94 -1.56 0.13
CA GLY A 14 16.05 -3.01 -0.09
C GLY A 14 14.70 -3.72 -0.04
N ALA A 15 13.81 -3.36 0.88
CA ALA A 15 12.46 -3.92 0.96
C ALA A 15 11.59 -3.56 -0.25
N LEU A 16 11.71 -2.33 -0.79
CA LEU A 16 11.00 -1.92 -2.01
C LEU A 16 11.50 -2.65 -3.24
N VAL A 17 12.83 -2.75 -3.42
CA VAL A 17 13.44 -3.45 -4.57
C VAL A 17 13.22 -4.96 -4.50
N HIS A 18 13.12 -5.54 -3.30
CA HIS A 18 12.74 -6.94 -3.13
C HIS A 18 11.33 -7.25 -3.67
N ALA A 19 10.44 -6.26 -3.62
CA ALA A 19 9.10 -6.29 -4.21
C ALA A 19 8.25 -7.51 -3.80
N ASP A 20 8.39 -7.98 -2.55
CA ASP A 20 7.48 -9.00 -2.02
C ASP A 20 6.07 -8.40 -1.91
N PRO A 21 5.04 -8.97 -2.58
CA PRO A 21 3.68 -8.44 -2.52
C PRO A 21 3.06 -8.49 -1.11
N ALA A 22 3.57 -9.33 -0.22
CA ALA A 22 3.17 -9.38 1.20
C ALA A 22 3.99 -8.44 2.10
N GLY A 23 4.98 -7.72 1.52
CA GLY A 23 5.84 -6.78 2.21
C GLY A 23 5.10 -5.54 2.72
N ASP A 24 5.58 -4.99 3.85
CA ASP A 24 4.87 -3.91 4.56
C ASP A 24 5.05 -2.52 3.94
N VAL A 25 6.01 -2.31 3.04
CA VAL A 25 6.36 -0.96 2.54
C VAL A 25 5.75 -0.60 1.19
N GLY A 26 5.32 -1.59 0.40
CA GLY A 26 4.77 -1.36 -0.94
C GLY A 26 3.45 -0.57 -0.91
N ALA A 27 2.48 -1.01 -0.12
CA ALA A 27 1.20 -0.30 0.01
C ALA A 27 1.35 1.14 0.57
N PRO A 28 2.17 1.42 1.59
CA PRO A 28 2.44 2.78 2.04
C PRO A 28 3.02 3.70 0.97
N VAL A 29 4.00 3.27 0.18
CA VAL A 29 4.58 4.15 -0.85
C VAL A 29 3.59 4.44 -1.98
N LEU A 30 2.68 3.50 -2.29
CA LEU A 30 1.56 3.73 -3.18
C LEU A 30 0.57 4.76 -2.61
N ALA A 31 0.12 4.59 -1.36
CA ALA A 31 -0.83 5.48 -0.71
C ALA A 31 -0.26 6.89 -0.43
N LEU A 32 1.06 7.03 -0.43
CA LEU A 32 1.75 8.30 -0.26
C LEU A 32 2.17 8.94 -1.60
N ASP A 33 1.76 8.39 -2.73
CA ASP A 33 2.14 8.86 -4.06
C ASP A 33 3.65 9.12 -4.20
N ALA A 34 4.46 8.16 -3.69
CA ALA A 34 5.89 8.30 -3.65
C ALA A 34 6.51 8.22 -5.05
N GLU A 35 7.64 8.92 -5.20
CA GLU A 35 8.52 8.82 -6.36
C GLU A 35 9.81 8.11 -5.98
N LEU A 36 10.25 7.17 -6.81
CA LEU A 36 11.45 6.37 -6.63
C LEU A 36 12.53 6.86 -7.59
N VAL A 37 13.67 7.33 -7.07
CA VAL A 37 14.79 7.79 -7.88
C VAL A 37 15.79 6.65 -8.05
N ILE A 38 15.96 6.23 -9.28
CA ILE A 38 16.84 5.16 -9.69
C ILE A 38 18.07 5.76 -10.35
N ALA A 39 19.24 5.33 -9.92
CA ALA A 39 20.52 5.74 -10.49
C ALA A 39 21.17 4.58 -11.27
N GLY A 40 21.58 4.86 -12.49
CA GLY A 40 22.32 3.94 -13.37
C GLY A 40 23.80 4.29 -13.45
N GLN A 41 24.50 3.61 -14.37
CA GLN A 41 25.91 3.85 -14.63
C GLN A 41 26.17 5.28 -15.07
N GLY A 42 27.36 5.80 -14.73
CA GLY A 42 27.78 7.16 -15.11
C GLY A 42 27.04 8.28 -14.38
N GLY A 43 26.25 7.97 -13.34
CA GLY A 43 25.51 8.96 -12.55
C GLY A 43 24.18 9.43 -13.17
N ALA A 44 23.73 8.79 -14.25
CA ALA A 44 22.41 9.03 -14.81
C ALA A 44 21.33 8.67 -13.79
N THR A 45 20.28 9.50 -13.66
CA THR A 45 19.17 9.24 -12.76
C THR A 45 17.83 9.35 -13.50
N ARG A 46 16.86 8.53 -13.11
CA ARG A 46 15.47 8.62 -13.53
C ARG A 46 14.54 8.51 -12.35
N THR A 47 13.37 9.10 -12.45
CA THR A 47 12.33 9.04 -11.42
C THR A 47 11.17 8.21 -11.94
N VAL A 48 10.68 7.28 -11.12
CA VAL A 48 9.56 6.40 -11.42
C VAL A 48 8.51 6.60 -10.33
N ALA A 49 7.24 6.77 -10.70
CA ALA A 49 6.16 6.81 -9.74
C ALA A 49 6.01 5.44 -9.04
N ALA A 50 5.58 5.42 -7.78
CA ALA A 50 5.39 4.17 -7.05
C ALA A 50 4.40 3.22 -7.76
N THR A 51 3.42 3.76 -8.49
CA THR A 51 2.45 3.01 -9.30
C THR A 51 3.08 2.24 -10.46
N ASP A 52 4.21 2.71 -10.97
CA ASP A 52 4.92 2.14 -12.13
C ASP A 52 6.20 1.39 -11.70
N PHE A 53 6.47 1.36 -10.38
CA PHE A 53 7.70 0.78 -9.85
C PHE A 53 7.64 -0.74 -9.70
N PHE A 54 6.49 -1.29 -9.31
CA PHE A 54 6.29 -2.73 -9.12
C PHE A 54 5.72 -3.33 -10.40
N GLU A 55 6.52 -4.11 -11.12
CA GLU A 55 6.13 -4.64 -12.43
C GLU A 55 5.50 -6.03 -12.35
N ASP A 56 6.05 -6.91 -11.50
CA ASP A 56 5.54 -8.26 -11.26
C ASP A 56 6.06 -8.82 -9.93
N LEU A 57 5.76 -10.08 -9.63
CA LEU A 57 6.21 -10.80 -8.45
C LEU A 57 7.75 -10.73 -8.33
N PHE A 58 8.24 -10.12 -7.24
CA PHE A 58 9.66 -9.88 -7.00
C PHE A 58 10.38 -9.13 -8.13
N THR A 59 9.65 -8.33 -8.90
CA THR A 59 10.18 -7.59 -10.05
C THR A 59 9.81 -6.12 -9.96
N THR A 60 10.80 -5.27 -10.17
CA THR A 60 10.62 -3.80 -10.15
C THR A 60 11.23 -3.18 -11.39
N ALA A 61 10.96 -1.90 -11.60
CA ALA A 61 11.55 -1.09 -12.66
C ALA A 61 13.07 -0.85 -12.52
N VAL A 62 13.72 -1.38 -11.47
CA VAL A 62 15.18 -1.26 -11.27
C VAL A 62 15.89 -2.28 -12.16
N GLY A 63 16.71 -1.82 -13.09
CA GLY A 63 17.52 -2.68 -13.97
C GLY A 63 18.74 -3.28 -13.26
N ASP A 64 19.39 -4.25 -13.92
CA ASP A 64 20.53 -5.00 -13.36
C ASP A 64 21.72 -4.12 -12.96
N ASP A 65 21.93 -3.01 -13.65
CA ASP A 65 23.02 -2.04 -13.42
C ASP A 65 22.54 -0.76 -12.72
N GLU A 66 21.36 -0.80 -12.07
CA GLU A 66 20.74 0.35 -11.42
C GLU A 66 20.58 0.15 -9.92
N LEU A 67 20.45 1.25 -9.19
CA LEU A 67 20.19 1.27 -7.76
C LEU A 67 19.05 2.23 -7.44
N LEU A 68 18.14 1.83 -6.55
CA LEU A 68 17.21 2.75 -5.91
C LEU A 68 17.97 3.61 -4.89
N THR A 69 18.07 4.91 -5.15
CA THR A 69 18.88 5.84 -4.35
C THR A 69 18.10 6.80 -3.47
N GLN A 70 16.84 7.13 -3.86
CA GLN A 70 15.98 8.03 -3.08
C GLN A 70 14.52 7.58 -3.18
N ILE A 71 13.79 7.84 -2.11
CA ILE A 71 12.33 7.76 -2.06
C ILE A 71 11.85 9.17 -1.72
N ARG A 72 11.09 9.78 -2.62
CA ARG A 72 10.53 11.12 -2.45
C ARG A 72 9.06 10.97 -2.14
N ILE A 73 8.64 11.51 -1.02
CA ILE A 73 7.25 11.50 -0.59
C ILE A 73 6.75 12.93 -0.57
N PRO A 74 5.65 13.26 -1.27
CA PRO A 74 5.01 14.57 -1.19
C PRO A 74 4.64 14.90 0.27
N LYS A 75 4.64 16.19 0.60
CA LYS A 75 4.17 16.61 1.92
C LYS A 75 2.65 16.53 1.97
N HIS A 76 2.12 15.61 2.76
CA HIS A 76 0.69 15.43 2.98
C HIS A 76 0.19 16.30 4.15
N THR A 77 0.43 17.63 4.08
CA THR A 77 -0.03 18.56 5.12
C THR A 77 -1.56 18.60 5.16
N GLY A 78 -2.13 18.32 6.33
CA GLY A 78 -3.59 18.26 6.51
C GLY A 78 -4.25 16.96 6.07
N TRP A 79 -3.44 15.93 5.76
CA TRP A 79 -3.93 14.58 5.53
C TRP A 79 -3.81 13.75 6.80
N GLY A 80 -4.79 12.90 7.04
CA GLY A 80 -4.63 11.80 7.97
C GLY A 80 -4.10 10.55 7.25
N ALA A 81 -3.42 9.69 7.99
CA ALA A 81 -2.85 8.46 7.47
C ALA A 81 -3.02 7.30 8.46
N HIS A 82 -3.28 6.11 7.94
CA HIS A 82 -3.35 4.91 8.78
C HIS A 82 -2.89 3.68 8.00
N TYR A 83 -2.22 2.75 8.72
CA TYR A 83 -1.82 1.45 8.20
C TYR A 83 -2.46 0.35 9.04
N GLU A 84 -3.30 -0.45 8.41
CA GLU A 84 -4.01 -1.57 9.04
C GLU A 84 -3.43 -2.89 8.51
N LYS A 85 -2.88 -3.72 9.39
CA LYS A 85 -2.24 -4.99 9.03
C LYS A 85 -2.91 -6.17 9.72
N PHE A 86 -3.32 -7.16 8.96
CA PHE A 86 -3.87 -8.40 9.47
C PHE A 86 -2.88 -9.55 9.33
N VAL A 87 -2.54 -10.20 10.47
CA VAL A 87 -1.59 -11.30 10.59
C VAL A 87 -2.10 -12.35 11.57
N ARG A 88 -1.65 -13.59 11.45
CA ARG A 88 -1.94 -14.63 12.45
C ARG A 88 -1.09 -14.47 13.70
N VAL A 89 0.18 -14.18 13.50
CA VAL A 89 1.19 -14.05 14.58
C VAL A 89 1.99 -12.79 14.33
N LYS A 90 2.37 -12.08 15.38
CA LYS A 90 3.26 -10.91 15.28
C LYS A 90 4.53 -11.27 14.53
N HIS A 91 5.06 -10.31 13.78
CA HIS A 91 6.27 -10.43 12.93
C HIS A 91 6.13 -11.34 11.70
N GLN A 92 4.94 -11.77 11.33
CA GLN A 92 4.70 -12.46 10.06
C GLN A 92 4.37 -11.49 8.92
N TRP A 93 4.48 -12.01 7.69
CA TRP A 93 3.97 -11.36 6.49
C TRP A 93 2.47 -11.10 6.62
N SER A 94 2.01 -10.05 5.97
CA SER A 94 0.59 -9.70 5.97
C SER A 94 -0.24 -10.76 5.26
N ILE A 95 -1.32 -11.21 5.89
CA ILE A 95 -2.38 -11.92 5.16
C ILE A 95 -3.01 -10.94 4.19
N VAL A 96 -3.41 -9.77 4.69
CA VAL A 96 -3.77 -8.56 3.93
C VAL A 96 -3.36 -7.37 4.78
N ALA A 97 -2.87 -6.30 4.15
CA ALA A 97 -2.70 -5.02 4.81
C ALA A 97 -3.15 -3.88 3.90
N VAL A 98 -3.52 -2.76 4.52
CA VAL A 98 -4.04 -1.58 3.84
C VAL A 98 -3.35 -0.34 4.40
N ALA A 99 -2.78 0.47 3.51
CA ALA A 99 -2.35 1.82 3.80
C ALA A 99 -3.39 2.79 3.25
N ALA A 100 -3.87 3.72 4.05
CA ALA A 100 -4.79 4.76 3.61
C ALA A 100 -4.27 6.13 3.99
N THR A 101 -4.33 7.07 3.06
CA THR A 101 -4.19 8.50 3.31
C THR A 101 -5.46 9.19 2.88
N VAL A 102 -5.97 10.10 3.69
CA VAL A 102 -7.26 10.76 3.48
C VAL A 102 -7.13 12.25 3.80
N ARG A 103 -7.62 13.10 2.91
CA ARG A 103 -7.80 14.53 3.19
C ARG A 103 -9.29 14.83 3.27
N THR A 104 -9.69 15.47 4.36
CA THR A 104 -11.07 15.91 4.55
C THR A 104 -11.18 17.42 4.44
N GLU A 105 -12.32 17.89 3.94
CA GLU A 105 -12.76 19.29 3.99
C GLU A 105 -14.07 19.33 4.77
N GLY A 106 -13.98 19.79 6.04
CA GLY A 106 -15.07 19.60 7.01
C GLY A 106 -15.35 18.11 7.21
N ASP A 107 -16.60 17.71 7.07
CA ASP A 107 -17.03 16.31 7.24
C ASP A 107 -17.02 15.51 5.92
N THR A 108 -16.41 16.04 4.85
CA THR A 108 -16.41 15.42 3.52
C THR A 108 -15.00 14.97 3.14
N ILE A 109 -14.88 13.78 2.56
CA ILE A 109 -13.63 13.27 2.00
C ILE A 109 -13.36 13.98 0.68
N ALA A 110 -12.29 14.79 0.65
CA ALA A 110 -11.88 15.53 -0.52
C ALA A 110 -10.94 14.70 -1.41
N GLU A 111 -10.03 13.97 -0.79
CA GLU A 111 -9.07 13.11 -1.47
C GLU A 111 -8.78 11.85 -0.64
N ALA A 112 -8.50 10.74 -1.32
CA ALA A 112 -8.09 9.50 -0.68
C ALA A 112 -7.10 8.75 -1.58
N ALA A 113 -6.12 8.12 -0.96
CA ALA A 113 -5.20 7.21 -1.63
C ALA A 113 -5.05 5.95 -0.78
N ILE A 114 -5.22 4.77 -1.42
CA ILE A 114 -5.34 3.49 -0.72
C ILE A 114 -4.45 2.45 -1.39
N GLY A 115 -3.43 1.98 -0.67
CA GLY A 115 -2.57 0.88 -1.07
C GLY A 115 -2.97 -0.43 -0.42
N LEU A 116 -2.95 -1.51 -1.18
CA LEU A 116 -3.26 -2.87 -0.73
C LEU A 116 -2.01 -3.74 -0.78
N THR A 117 -1.78 -4.51 0.29
CA THR A 117 -0.71 -5.52 0.40
C THR A 117 -1.28 -6.92 0.25
N ASN A 118 -0.61 -7.77 -0.53
CA ASN A 118 -0.92 -9.19 -0.72
C ASN A 118 -2.30 -9.44 -1.36
N MET A 119 -2.70 -8.54 -2.27
CA MET A 119 -3.95 -8.64 -3.05
C MET A 119 -3.72 -8.89 -4.54
N GLY A 120 -2.48 -9.16 -4.95
CA GLY A 120 -2.03 -9.48 -6.30
C GLY A 120 -0.56 -9.87 -6.32
N SER A 121 0.05 -9.98 -7.50
CA SER A 121 1.50 -10.22 -7.66
C SER A 121 2.34 -9.00 -7.26
N THR A 122 1.74 -7.82 -7.17
CA THR A 122 2.36 -6.57 -6.74
C THR A 122 1.48 -5.89 -5.69
N PRO A 123 2.00 -4.91 -4.92
CA PRO A 123 1.16 -3.97 -4.17
C PRO A 123 0.25 -3.20 -5.12
N LEU A 124 -1.01 -2.97 -4.75
CA LEU A 124 -2.03 -2.42 -5.63
C LEU A 124 -2.65 -1.13 -5.06
N ARG A 125 -3.11 -0.23 -5.94
CA ARG A 125 -4.00 0.90 -5.58
C ARG A 125 -5.45 0.46 -5.67
N ALA A 126 -6.25 0.74 -4.65
CA ALA A 126 -7.69 0.50 -4.65
C ALA A 126 -8.44 1.69 -5.30
N THR A 127 -8.16 1.97 -6.58
CA THR A 127 -8.65 3.17 -7.27
C THR A 127 -10.17 3.27 -7.34
N ALA A 128 -10.89 2.15 -7.41
CA ALA A 128 -12.36 2.14 -7.37
C ALA A 128 -12.88 2.70 -6.04
N VAL A 129 -12.26 2.31 -4.91
CA VAL A 129 -12.62 2.83 -3.58
C VAL A 129 -12.27 4.31 -3.47
N GLU A 130 -11.08 4.72 -3.94
CA GLU A 130 -10.64 6.12 -3.90
C GLU A 130 -11.64 7.02 -4.60
N GLN A 131 -12.06 6.64 -5.80
CA GLN A 131 -13.07 7.35 -6.58
C GLN A 131 -14.45 7.38 -5.90
N ALA A 132 -14.84 6.24 -5.29
CA ALA A 132 -16.11 6.13 -4.59
C ALA A 132 -16.16 6.94 -3.28
N LEU A 133 -15.02 7.26 -2.66
CA LEU A 133 -14.93 8.03 -1.43
C LEU A 133 -15.01 9.54 -1.65
N VAL A 134 -14.46 10.05 -2.77
CA VAL A 134 -14.39 11.48 -3.03
C VAL A 134 -15.79 12.09 -3.06
N GLY A 135 -15.96 13.18 -2.31
CA GLY A 135 -17.24 13.91 -2.18
C GLY A 135 -18.24 13.27 -1.21
N ARG A 136 -17.90 12.12 -0.59
CA ARG A 136 -18.78 11.49 0.42
C ARG A 136 -18.47 12.00 1.82
N ALA A 137 -19.49 11.92 2.67
CA ALA A 137 -19.31 12.21 4.10
C ALA A 137 -18.34 11.21 4.73
N ALA A 138 -17.48 11.69 5.62
CA ALA A 138 -16.53 10.87 6.38
C ALA A 138 -17.23 10.08 7.52
N THR A 139 -18.40 9.49 7.23
CA THR A 139 -19.17 8.66 8.14
C THR A 139 -18.92 7.18 7.90
N ASP A 140 -19.15 6.37 8.93
CA ASP A 140 -18.93 4.93 8.85
C ASP A 140 -19.74 4.25 7.74
N ASP A 141 -21.02 4.63 7.58
CA ASP A 141 -21.88 4.02 6.56
C ASP A 141 -21.46 4.37 5.13
N ALA A 142 -21.12 5.63 4.86
CA ALA A 142 -20.69 6.07 3.55
C ALA A 142 -19.34 5.43 3.17
N ILE A 143 -18.40 5.35 4.14
CA ILE A 143 -17.10 4.70 3.92
C ILE A 143 -17.28 3.20 3.71
N ARG A 144 -18.14 2.52 4.48
CA ARG A 144 -18.42 1.09 4.32
C ARG A 144 -18.95 0.76 2.92
N GLU A 145 -19.87 1.57 2.41
CA GLU A 145 -20.42 1.39 1.06
C GLU A 145 -19.34 1.52 -0.01
N ALA A 146 -18.48 2.54 0.07
CA ALA A 146 -17.39 2.74 -0.87
C ALA A 146 -16.36 1.59 -0.80
N CYS A 147 -16.00 1.15 0.41
CA CYS A 147 -15.02 0.08 0.64
C CYS A 147 -15.49 -1.31 0.20
N ALA A 148 -16.77 -1.50 -0.14
CA ALA A 148 -17.24 -2.75 -0.74
C ALA A 148 -16.52 -3.10 -2.06
N GLN A 149 -15.95 -2.11 -2.75
CA GLN A 149 -15.20 -2.25 -4.00
C GLN A 149 -13.70 -2.52 -3.79
N ALA A 150 -13.22 -2.71 -2.55
CA ALA A 150 -11.79 -2.82 -2.26
C ALA A 150 -11.11 -4.05 -2.90
N ALA A 151 -11.89 -5.06 -3.26
CA ALA A 151 -11.38 -6.25 -3.94
C ALA A 151 -11.48 -6.18 -5.48
N ASP A 152 -12.01 -5.11 -6.05
CA ASP A 152 -12.16 -4.97 -7.49
C ASP A 152 -10.79 -4.92 -8.17
N GLY A 153 -10.64 -5.71 -9.23
CA GLY A 153 -9.38 -5.80 -9.97
C GLY A 153 -8.26 -6.55 -9.24
N THR A 154 -8.52 -7.14 -8.06
CA THR A 154 -7.52 -7.89 -7.29
C THR A 154 -7.53 -9.39 -7.63
N ASN A 155 -6.38 -10.03 -7.47
CA ASN A 155 -6.21 -11.47 -7.62
C ASN A 155 -5.29 -12.02 -6.52
N PRO A 156 -5.77 -12.05 -5.26
CA PRO A 156 -4.94 -12.47 -4.15
C PRO A 156 -4.67 -13.98 -4.18
N PRO A 157 -3.52 -14.42 -3.65
CA PRO A 157 -3.17 -15.84 -3.58
C PRO A 157 -4.05 -16.60 -2.59
N SER A 158 -4.12 -17.93 -2.80
CA SER A 158 -4.64 -18.86 -1.80
C SER A 158 -3.49 -19.67 -1.22
N ASP A 159 -3.35 -19.66 0.11
CA ASP A 159 -2.31 -20.38 0.84
C ASP A 159 -2.82 -20.86 2.21
N LEU A 160 -1.91 -21.36 3.06
CA LEU A 160 -2.23 -21.85 4.41
C LEU A 160 -2.74 -20.75 5.37
N ASN A 161 -2.60 -19.47 5.01
CA ASN A 161 -3.02 -18.33 5.85
C ASN A 161 -4.41 -17.81 5.46
N GLY A 162 -4.89 -18.14 4.27
CA GLY A 162 -6.21 -17.76 3.80
C GLY A 162 -6.37 -18.00 2.29
N ASP A 163 -7.57 -18.30 1.88
CA ASP A 163 -7.93 -18.38 0.48
C ASP A 163 -8.20 -17.00 -0.14
N SER A 164 -8.34 -16.96 -1.45
CA SER A 164 -8.59 -15.72 -2.22
C SER A 164 -9.86 -15.01 -1.76
N ASP A 165 -10.94 -15.73 -1.49
CA ASP A 165 -12.22 -15.11 -1.10
C ASP A 165 -12.15 -14.49 0.28
N TYR A 166 -11.46 -15.14 1.22
CA TYR A 166 -11.20 -14.59 2.55
C TYR A 166 -10.35 -13.31 2.49
N ARG A 167 -9.30 -13.29 1.64
CA ARG A 167 -8.47 -12.10 1.45
C ARG A 167 -9.26 -10.95 0.84
N LYS A 168 -10.14 -11.21 -0.14
CA LYS A 168 -11.05 -10.21 -0.71
C LYS A 168 -12.01 -9.64 0.34
N HIS A 169 -12.57 -10.50 1.19
CA HIS A 169 -13.38 -10.05 2.32
C HIS A 169 -12.58 -9.16 3.29
N LEU A 170 -11.38 -9.59 3.66
CA LEU A 170 -10.49 -8.82 4.54
C LEU A 170 -10.13 -7.46 3.93
N ALA A 171 -9.87 -7.38 2.62
CA ALA A 171 -9.57 -6.12 1.96
C ALA A 171 -10.67 -5.08 2.20
N GLY A 172 -11.95 -5.44 2.05
CA GLY A 172 -13.07 -4.54 2.34
C GLY A 172 -13.12 -4.09 3.80
N VAL A 173 -12.96 -5.03 4.73
CA VAL A 173 -12.99 -4.75 6.18
C VAL A 173 -11.84 -3.84 6.61
N LEU A 174 -10.60 -4.16 6.17
CA LEU A 174 -9.40 -3.43 6.57
C LEU A 174 -9.35 -2.05 5.90
N THR A 175 -9.78 -1.94 4.64
CA THR A 175 -9.87 -0.66 3.95
C THR A 175 -10.82 0.29 4.67
N ARG A 176 -12.00 -0.18 5.07
CA ARG A 176 -12.93 0.61 5.89
C ARG A 176 -12.29 1.10 7.18
N ARG A 177 -11.60 0.21 7.92
CA ARG A 177 -10.92 0.58 9.18
C ARG A 177 -9.84 1.62 8.95
N ALA A 178 -8.99 1.40 7.94
CA ALA A 178 -7.89 2.30 7.61
C ALA A 178 -8.39 3.69 7.20
N VAL A 179 -9.41 3.75 6.33
CA VAL A 179 -10.01 5.02 5.89
C VAL A 179 -10.69 5.76 7.05
N LEU A 180 -11.45 5.05 7.91
CA LEU A 180 -12.08 5.66 9.10
C LEU A 180 -11.05 6.22 10.08
N ALA A 181 -9.93 5.53 10.27
CA ALA A 181 -8.87 6.00 11.15
C ALA A 181 -8.15 7.21 10.52
N ALA A 182 -7.80 7.14 9.23
CA ALA A 182 -7.17 8.24 8.52
C ALA A 182 -8.05 9.50 8.43
N ALA A 183 -9.36 9.36 8.27
CA ALA A 183 -10.29 10.49 8.19
C ALA A 183 -10.46 11.26 9.52
N LYS A 184 -10.00 10.70 10.64
CA LYS A 184 -10.07 11.35 11.96
C LYS A 184 -8.83 12.20 12.29
N GLY A 185 -7.80 12.14 11.46
CA GLY A 185 -6.54 12.88 11.59
C GLY A 185 -5.55 12.19 12.50
#